data_3fee80b1770aae62feeef8fe84857ef1
#
_entry.id   3fee80b1770aae62feeef8fe84857ef1
#
_cell.length_a   1.000
_cell.length_b   1.000
_cell.length_c   1.000
_cell.angle_alpha   90.00
_cell.angle_beta   90.00
_cell.angle_gamma   90.00
#
_symmetry.space_group_name_H-M   'P 1'
#
loop_
_entity.id
_entity.type
_entity.pdbx_description
1 polymer ?
#
loop_
_entity_poly.entity_id
_entity_poly.type
_entity_poly.pdbx_seq_one_letter_code
_entity_poly.pdbx_strand_id
1 'polypeptide(L)'
;MEYAQLEQLCSSVRDVVKQVGLDIAISRKRIDEIVIEKKGVRDFVTEVDRHAEQALVKQLQNLLPEAGFVTEEKTIAQSDKPYNWIIDPLDGTMNFVHGIPAYSVSIGLEFQHEIILGVVYEIVHDEMFYSWKNAPSFCNNKIIHISDCKLLQDALIATGFPYIRNDERTTKISATLKYFLDNGRDIRRIGTAATDLCYVACGRMDVYYEGFLNIWDIAGGIIIVKNAGGFVSDFSGNNNFTKGEIVACSPVIKDVVLKGVALMP
;
A
#
# COMPACT_ATOMS: atom_id res chain seq x y z
N MET A 1 -8.38 8.60 -19.95
CA MET A 1 -9.74 8.04 -19.70
C MET A 1 -10.63 9.10 -19.09
N GLU A 2 -11.91 9.12 -19.49
CA GLU A 2 -12.93 9.97 -18.88
C GLU A 2 -13.35 9.44 -17.50
N TYR A 3 -13.96 10.30 -16.68
CA TYR A 3 -14.37 9.93 -15.30
C TYR A 3 -15.24 8.66 -15.25
N ALA A 4 -16.29 8.57 -16.09
CA ALA A 4 -17.17 7.41 -16.12
C ALA A 4 -16.48 6.11 -16.55
N GLN A 5 -15.46 6.20 -17.40
CA GLN A 5 -14.64 5.04 -17.78
C GLN A 5 -13.77 4.55 -16.63
N LEU A 6 -13.18 5.48 -15.85
CA LEU A 6 -12.40 5.13 -14.65
C LEU A 6 -13.27 4.53 -13.55
N GLU A 7 -14.49 5.05 -13.35
CA GLU A 7 -15.46 4.51 -12.41
C GLU A 7 -15.83 3.06 -12.76
N GLN A 8 -16.17 2.81 -14.02
CA GLN A 8 -16.48 1.46 -14.50
C GLN A 8 -15.29 0.51 -14.38
N LEU A 9 -14.11 0.98 -14.77
CA LEU A 9 -12.87 0.20 -14.63
C LEU A 9 -12.58 -0.12 -13.17
N CYS A 10 -12.70 0.85 -12.26
CA CYS A 10 -12.54 0.66 -10.83
C CYS A 10 -13.52 -0.41 -10.29
N SER A 11 -14.78 -0.37 -10.72
CA SER A 11 -15.75 -1.40 -10.34
C SER A 11 -15.30 -2.80 -10.76
N SER A 12 -14.87 -2.96 -12.03
CA SER A 12 -14.40 -4.26 -12.53
C SER A 12 -13.12 -4.74 -11.82
N VAL A 13 -12.18 -3.82 -11.52
CA VAL A 13 -10.95 -4.15 -10.76
C VAL A 13 -11.29 -4.62 -9.35
N ARG A 14 -12.25 -3.99 -8.68
CA ARG A 14 -12.71 -4.41 -7.35
C ARG A 14 -13.23 -5.86 -7.36
N ASP A 15 -14.00 -6.23 -8.38
CA ASP A 15 -14.54 -7.59 -8.51
C ASP A 15 -13.41 -8.60 -8.69
N VAL A 16 -12.40 -8.28 -9.52
CA VAL A 16 -11.20 -9.09 -9.74
C VAL A 16 -10.42 -9.26 -8.43
N VAL A 17 -10.13 -8.16 -7.75
CA VAL A 17 -9.35 -8.14 -6.50
C VAL A 17 -10.08 -8.90 -5.39
N LYS A 18 -11.41 -8.76 -5.31
CA LYS A 18 -12.24 -9.50 -4.35
C LYS A 18 -12.14 -11.00 -4.56
N GLN A 19 -12.25 -11.46 -5.81
CA GLN A 19 -12.16 -12.89 -6.14
C GLN A 19 -10.78 -13.45 -5.75
N VAL A 20 -9.70 -12.78 -6.14
CA VAL A 20 -8.33 -13.22 -5.82
C VAL A 20 -8.09 -13.21 -4.30
N GLY A 21 -8.56 -12.19 -3.60
CA GLY A 21 -8.45 -12.15 -2.13
C GLY A 21 -9.20 -13.28 -1.42
N LEU A 22 -10.37 -13.70 -1.96
CA LEU A 22 -11.07 -14.89 -1.44
C LEU A 22 -10.26 -16.17 -1.66
N ASP A 23 -9.61 -16.33 -2.81
CA ASP A 23 -8.75 -17.48 -3.09
C ASP A 23 -7.53 -17.50 -2.15
N ILE A 24 -6.93 -16.33 -1.85
CA ILE A 24 -5.88 -16.18 -0.83
C ILE A 24 -6.39 -16.59 0.56
N ALA A 25 -7.60 -16.12 0.96
CA ALA A 25 -8.18 -16.48 2.25
C ALA A 25 -8.46 -17.99 2.38
N ILE A 26 -8.83 -18.66 1.30
CA ILE A 26 -9.01 -20.12 1.26
C ILE A 26 -7.63 -20.80 1.42
N SER A 27 -6.62 -20.33 0.68
CA SER A 27 -5.25 -20.85 0.74
C SER A 27 -4.68 -20.73 2.15
N ARG A 28 -4.97 -19.61 2.87
CA ARG A 28 -4.50 -19.43 4.26
C ARG A 28 -4.97 -20.55 5.21
N LYS A 29 -6.15 -21.11 5.00
CA LYS A 29 -6.67 -22.22 5.81
C LYS A 29 -5.88 -23.53 5.60
N ARG A 30 -5.08 -23.59 4.54
CA ARG A 30 -4.28 -24.76 4.15
C ARG A 30 -2.77 -24.43 4.17
N ILE A 31 -2.35 -23.51 5.05
CA ILE A 31 -0.97 -23.00 5.07
C ILE A 31 0.07 -24.11 5.24
N ASP A 32 -0.25 -25.18 5.97
CA ASP A 32 0.66 -26.33 6.20
C ASP A 32 0.94 -27.14 4.92
N GLU A 33 0.14 -26.96 3.87
CA GLU A 33 0.30 -27.59 2.56
C GLU A 33 1.02 -26.67 1.56
N ILE A 34 1.26 -25.39 1.90
CA ILE A 34 1.81 -24.35 1.01
C ILE A 34 3.33 -24.36 1.07
N VAL A 35 3.94 -24.31 -0.11
CA VAL A 35 5.40 -24.15 -0.24
C VAL A 35 5.78 -22.70 0.06
N ILE A 36 6.62 -22.49 1.07
CA ILE A 36 7.17 -21.19 1.45
C ILE A 36 8.63 -21.14 1.02
N GLU A 37 8.98 -20.16 0.20
CA GLU A 37 10.34 -19.95 -0.31
C GLU A 37 10.93 -18.65 0.28
N LYS A 38 12.26 -18.61 0.40
CA LYS A 38 12.98 -17.38 0.76
C LYS A 38 13.43 -16.67 -0.50
N LYS A 39 12.92 -15.46 -0.77
CA LYS A 39 13.43 -14.57 -1.81
C LYS A 39 14.78 -13.94 -1.43
N GLY A 40 15.01 -13.73 -0.13
CA GLY A 40 16.19 -13.06 0.39
C GLY A 40 16.29 -13.13 1.91
N VAL A 41 17.13 -12.25 2.49
CA VAL A 41 17.24 -12.14 3.95
C VAL A 41 15.97 -11.50 4.51
N ARG A 42 15.17 -12.26 5.28
CA ARG A 42 13.90 -11.85 5.88
C ARG A 42 12.77 -11.58 4.86
N ASP A 43 12.92 -12.07 3.64
CA ASP A 43 11.93 -11.92 2.58
C ASP A 43 11.43 -13.29 2.15
N PHE A 44 10.11 -13.47 2.10
CA PHE A 44 9.45 -14.73 1.81
C PHE A 44 8.46 -14.55 0.67
N VAL A 45 8.28 -15.60 -0.09
CA VAL A 45 7.24 -15.75 -1.10
C VAL A 45 6.60 -17.10 -0.95
N THR A 46 5.33 -17.19 -1.27
CA THR A 46 4.62 -18.46 -1.35
C THR A 46 4.16 -18.69 -2.79
N GLU A 47 3.77 -19.92 -3.10
CA GLU A 47 3.09 -20.19 -4.35
C GLU A 47 1.76 -19.42 -4.49
N VAL A 48 1.18 -18.99 -3.35
CA VAL A 48 -0.05 -18.20 -3.32
C VAL A 48 0.18 -16.81 -3.91
N ASP A 49 1.29 -16.14 -3.59
CA ASP A 49 1.66 -14.83 -4.16
C ASP A 49 1.74 -14.92 -5.69
N ARG A 50 2.46 -15.92 -6.20
CA ARG A 50 2.63 -16.12 -7.65
C ARG A 50 1.31 -16.45 -8.36
N HIS A 51 0.49 -17.32 -7.78
CA HIS A 51 -0.81 -17.68 -8.36
C HIS A 51 -1.76 -16.48 -8.34
N ALA A 52 -1.77 -15.71 -7.26
CA ALA A 52 -2.55 -14.48 -7.16
C ALA A 52 -2.12 -13.46 -8.22
N GLU A 53 -0.80 -13.22 -8.40
CA GLU A 53 -0.30 -12.32 -9.45
C GLU A 53 -0.72 -12.78 -10.84
N GLN A 54 -0.57 -14.05 -11.18
CA GLN A 54 -0.97 -14.60 -12.48
C GLN A 54 -2.48 -14.41 -12.73
N ALA A 55 -3.31 -14.64 -11.71
CA ALA A 55 -4.76 -14.45 -11.80
C ALA A 55 -5.12 -12.97 -12.02
N LEU A 56 -4.49 -12.05 -11.27
CA LEU A 56 -4.66 -10.60 -11.42
C LEU A 56 -4.24 -10.13 -12.80
N VAL A 57 -3.02 -10.48 -13.24
CA VAL A 57 -2.47 -10.10 -14.55
C VAL A 57 -3.40 -10.54 -15.68
N LYS A 58 -3.85 -11.80 -15.67
CA LYS A 58 -4.75 -12.34 -16.69
C LYS A 58 -6.06 -11.56 -16.79
N GLN A 59 -6.64 -11.19 -15.66
CA GLN A 59 -7.92 -10.48 -15.63
C GLN A 59 -7.75 -9.00 -15.99
N LEU A 60 -6.74 -8.32 -15.43
CA LEU A 60 -6.46 -6.92 -15.70
C LEU A 60 -6.05 -6.67 -17.15
N GLN A 61 -5.34 -7.64 -17.79
CA GLN A 61 -5.03 -7.60 -19.22
C GLN A 61 -6.30 -7.58 -20.09
N ASN A 62 -7.36 -8.26 -19.67
CA ASN A 62 -8.64 -8.24 -20.40
C ASN A 62 -9.40 -6.91 -20.19
N LEU A 63 -9.24 -6.27 -19.04
CA LEU A 63 -9.90 -4.98 -18.74
C LEU A 63 -9.25 -3.81 -19.47
N LEU A 64 -7.93 -3.83 -19.62
CA LEU A 64 -7.16 -2.77 -20.29
C LEU A 64 -6.00 -3.38 -21.10
N PRO A 65 -6.26 -3.91 -22.33
CA PRO A 65 -5.27 -4.66 -23.10
C PRO A 65 -4.00 -3.87 -23.48
N GLU A 66 -4.11 -2.55 -23.61
CA GLU A 66 -2.98 -1.66 -23.92
C GLU A 66 -2.05 -1.38 -22.72
N ALA A 67 -2.47 -1.71 -21.50
CA ALA A 67 -1.66 -1.45 -20.31
C ALA A 67 -0.43 -2.38 -20.24
N GLY A 68 0.62 -1.86 -19.62
CA GLY A 68 1.77 -2.62 -19.16
C GLY A 68 1.57 -3.10 -17.72
N PHE A 69 2.62 -3.75 -17.20
CA PHE A 69 2.61 -4.31 -15.85
C PHE A 69 3.91 -4.01 -15.12
N VAL A 70 3.80 -3.61 -13.85
CA VAL A 70 4.85 -3.54 -12.85
C VAL A 70 4.39 -4.37 -11.66
N THR A 71 4.99 -5.53 -11.44
CA THR A 71 4.51 -6.52 -10.47
C THR A 71 5.60 -7.00 -9.54
N GLU A 72 5.26 -7.39 -8.32
CA GLU A 72 6.22 -7.83 -7.32
C GLU A 72 6.88 -9.17 -7.70
N GLU A 73 6.07 -10.18 -8.06
CA GLU A 73 6.53 -11.55 -8.29
C GLU A 73 7.10 -11.76 -9.70
N LYS A 74 6.94 -10.76 -10.58
CA LYS A 74 7.47 -10.74 -11.96
C LYS A 74 7.06 -11.96 -12.77
N THR A 75 5.84 -12.46 -12.57
CA THR A 75 5.28 -13.57 -13.35
C THR A 75 5.00 -13.17 -14.80
N ILE A 76 5.05 -11.89 -15.12
CA ILE A 76 4.99 -11.30 -16.45
C ILE A 76 6.17 -10.36 -16.69
N ALA A 77 6.53 -10.12 -17.96
CA ALA A 77 7.53 -9.13 -18.30
C ALA A 77 7.10 -7.73 -17.85
N GLN A 78 7.98 -7.08 -17.11
CA GLN A 78 7.78 -5.69 -16.69
C GLN A 78 7.82 -4.78 -17.91
N SER A 79 6.97 -3.78 -17.95
CA SER A 79 6.88 -2.86 -19.09
C SER A 79 6.59 -1.44 -18.65
N ASP A 80 7.17 -0.51 -19.40
CA ASP A 80 6.90 0.92 -19.27
C ASP A 80 6.04 1.35 -20.47
N LYS A 81 4.75 1.47 -20.24
CA LYS A 81 3.77 1.93 -21.23
C LYS A 81 3.06 3.18 -20.69
N PRO A 82 2.29 3.92 -21.52
CA PRO A 82 1.50 5.04 -21.03
C PRO A 82 0.57 4.67 -19.86
N TYR A 83 -0.07 3.49 -19.91
CA TYR A 83 -0.80 2.89 -18.81
C TYR A 83 -0.03 1.70 -18.25
N ASN A 84 0.14 1.63 -16.93
CA ASN A 84 0.75 0.48 -16.26
C ASN A 84 -0.08 0.06 -15.05
N TRP A 85 -0.44 -1.22 -14.98
CA TRP A 85 -0.91 -1.83 -13.75
C TRP A 85 0.27 -2.06 -12.81
N ILE A 86 0.15 -1.58 -11.58
CA ILE A 86 1.14 -1.77 -10.52
C ILE A 86 0.50 -2.68 -9.49
N ILE A 87 1.08 -3.86 -9.27
CA ILE A 87 0.45 -4.97 -8.55
C ILE A 87 1.33 -5.47 -7.42
N ASP A 88 0.78 -5.49 -6.21
CA ASP A 88 1.20 -6.34 -5.13
C ASP A 88 0.12 -7.40 -4.90
N PRO A 89 0.38 -8.67 -5.21
CA PRO A 89 -0.62 -9.72 -5.10
C PRO A 89 -0.95 -10.10 -3.66
N LEU A 90 0.00 -9.92 -2.73
CA LEU A 90 -0.15 -10.26 -1.31
C LEU A 90 0.76 -9.39 -0.43
N ASP A 91 0.41 -8.12 -0.26
CA ASP A 91 1.09 -7.25 0.71
C ASP A 91 0.88 -7.78 2.14
N GLY A 92 1.99 -8.00 2.84
CA GLY A 92 1.98 -8.65 4.15
C GLY A 92 2.18 -10.16 4.09
N THR A 93 2.94 -10.71 3.14
CA THR A 93 3.28 -12.15 3.03
C THR A 93 3.77 -12.74 4.34
N MET A 94 4.58 -12.00 5.11
CA MET A 94 5.03 -12.45 6.43
C MET A 94 3.85 -12.64 7.41
N ASN A 95 2.89 -11.71 7.42
CA ASN A 95 1.69 -11.82 8.23
C ASN A 95 0.84 -13.01 7.80
N PHE A 96 0.67 -13.18 6.47
CA PHE A 96 -0.03 -14.33 5.91
C PHE A 96 0.59 -15.65 6.36
N VAL A 97 1.92 -15.81 6.23
CA VAL A 97 2.64 -17.03 6.63
C VAL A 97 2.47 -17.32 8.13
N HIS A 98 2.59 -16.30 8.97
CA HIS A 98 2.51 -16.45 10.43
C HIS A 98 1.07 -16.44 11.00
N GLY A 99 0.05 -16.22 10.16
CA GLY A 99 -1.35 -16.16 10.61
C GLY A 99 -1.71 -14.90 11.37
N ILE A 100 -0.94 -13.82 11.18
CA ILE A 100 -1.29 -12.50 11.70
C ILE A 100 -2.38 -11.93 10.79
N PRO A 101 -3.52 -11.49 11.34
CA PRO A 101 -4.70 -11.13 10.54
C PRO A 101 -4.59 -9.73 9.93
N ALA A 102 -3.60 -9.49 9.09
CA ALA A 102 -3.38 -8.23 8.37
C ALA A 102 -2.57 -8.51 7.10
N TYR A 103 -3.23 -8.61 5.96
CA TYR A 103 -2.64 -8.76 4.63
C TYR A 103 -3.67 -8.37 3.57
N SER A 104 -3.18 -7.88 2.44
CA SER A 104 -4.02 -7.26 1.41
C SER A 104 -3.57 -7.57 -0.02
N VAL A 105 -4.47 -7.36 -1.00
CA VAL A 105 -4.13 -7.22 -2.42
C VAL A 105 -4.11 -5.74 -2.75
N SER A 106 -3.07 -5.25 -3.41
CA SER A 106 -2.93 -3.84 -3.79
C SER A 106 -2.75 -3.68 -5.30
N ILE A 107 -3.61 -2.86 -5.90
CA ILE A 107 -3.58 -2.53 -7.33
C ILE A 107 -3.56 -1.01 -7.50
N GLY A 108 -2.57 -0.52 -8.25
CA GLY A 108 -2.55 0.84 -8.80
C GLY A 108 -2.68 0.81 -10.32
N LEU A 109 -3.34 1.79 -10.92
CA LEU A 109 -3.22 2.10 -12.34
C LEU A 109 -2.50 3.42 -12.49
N GLU A 110 -1.35 3.39 -13.13
CA GLU A 110 -0.57 4.56 -13.50
C GLU A 110 -0.89 4.99 -14.94
N PHE A 111 -0.99 6.28 -15.17
CA PHE A 111 -1.00 6.89 -16.50
C PHE A 111 0.01 8.04 -16.56
N GLN A 112 1.02 7.92 -17.40
CA GLN A 112 2.09 8.92 -17.58
C GLN A 112 2.70 9.36 -16.21
N HIS A 113 3.08 8.41 -15.39
CA HIS A 113 3.68 8.59 -14.04
C HIS A 113 2.73 9.21 -12.99
N GLU A 114 1.44 9.26 -13.25
CA GLU A 114 0.42 9.64 -12.27
C GLU A 114 -0.44 8.42 -11.91
N ILE A 115 -0.60 8.11 -10.63
CA ILE A 115 -1.55 7.08 -10.19
C ILE A 115 -2.97 7.63 -10.34
N ILE A 116 -3.76 7.02 -11.23
CA ILE A 116 -5.11 7.47 -11.59
C ILE A 116 -6.24 6.59 -11.04
N LEU A 117 -5.90 5.40 -10.52
CA LEU A 117 -6.83 4.48 -9.87
C LEU A 117 -6.06 3.67 -8.83
N GLY A 118 -6.68 3.43 -7.69
CA GLY A 118 -6.16 2.56 -6.65
C GLY A 118 -7.25 1.70 -6.04
N VAL A 119 -6.95 0.42 -5.83
CA VAL A 119 -7.80 -0.55 -5.13
C VAL A 119 -6.92 -1.35 -4.18
N VAL A 120 -7.29 -1.37 -2.91
CA VAL A 120 -6.65 -2.18 -1.86
C VAL A 120 -7.74 -2.98 -1.16
N TYR A 121 -7.58 -4.29 -1.12
CA TYR A 121 -8.50 -5.18 -0.43
C TYR A 121 -7.81 -5.81 0.78
N GLU A 122 -8.14 -5.33 1.97
CA GLU A 122 -7.75 -5.97 3.22
C GLU A 122 -8.64 -7.21 3.41
N ILE A 123 -8.00 -8.39 3.33
CA ILE A 123 -8.70 -9.67 3.13
C ILE A 123 -9.40 -10.13 4.40
N VAL A 124 -8.76 -9.94 5.56
CA VAL A 124 -9.20 -10.55 6.82
C VAL A 124 -10.47 -9.88 7.36
N HIS A 125 -10.53 -8.54 7.28
CA HIS A 125 -11.69 -7.76 7.73
C HIS A 125 -12.72 -7.52 6.62
N ASP A 126 -12.46 -8.03 5.41
CA ASP A 126 -13.33 -7.84 4.25
C ASP A 126 -13.55 -6.36 3.91
N GLU A 127 -12.45 -5.59 3.88
CA GLU A 127 -12.49 -4.15 3.63
C GLU A 127 -11.89 -3.82 2.27
N MET A 128 -12.74 -3.32 1.36
CA MET A 128 -12.37 -2.89 0.02
C MET A 128 -12.20 -1.38 -0.01
N PHE A 129 -10.95 -0.90 -0.05
CA PHE A 129 -10.60 0.51 -0.20
C PHE A 129 -10.33 0.82 -1.67
N TYR A 130 -10.87 1.94 -2.17
CA TYR A 130 -10.67 2.30 -3.57
C TYR A 130 -10.93 3.77 -3.84
N SER A 131 -10.28 4.26 -4.88
CA SER A 131 -10.49 5.60 -5.44
C SER A 131 -10.00 5.66 -6.89
N TRP A 132 -10.44 6.66 -7.63
CA TRP A 132 -9.94 6.99 -8.96
C TRP A 132 -9.84 8.51 -9.14
N LYS A 133 -9.17 8.95 -10.18
CA LYS A 133 -8.89 10.37 -10.44
C LYS A 133 -10.19 11.20 -10.41
N ASN A 134 -10.19 12.24 -9.60
CA ASN A 134 -11.31 13.16 -9.36
C ASN A 134 -12.53 12.55 -8.63
N ALA A 135 -12.40 11.35 -8.05
CA ALA A 135 -13.43 10.75 -7.21
C ALA A 135 -13.09 10.89 -5.71
N PRO A 136 -14.05 10.79 -4.80
CA PRO A 136 -13.76 10.58 -3.39
C PRO A 136 -13.14 9.19 -3.15
N SER A 137 -12.59 8.98 -1.97
CA SER A 137 -12.15 7.66 -1.53
C SER A 137 -13.25 6.91 -0.79
N PHE A 138 -13.26 5.60 -0.96
CA PHE A 138 -14.29 4.73 -0.42
C PHE A 138 -13.67 3.56 0.37
N CYS A 139 -14.41 3.11 1.40
CA CYS A 139 -14.27 1.80 2.02
C CYS A 139 -15.64 1.11 2.00
N ASN A 140 -15.75 -0.06 1.36
CA ASN A 140 -17.01 -0.81 1.25
C ASN A 140 -18.20 0.08 0.82
N ASN A 141 -18.02 0.87 -0.25
CA ASN A 141 -18.98 1.81 -0.84
C ASN A 141 -19.37 3.02 0.07
N LYS A 142 -18.71 3.21 1.20
CA LYS A 142 -18.88 4.39 2.05
C LYS A 142 -17.72 5.36 1.78
N ILE A 143 -18.03 6.64 1.60
CA ILE A 143 -17.01 7.68 1.49
C ILE A 143 -16.22 7.75 2.79
N ILE A 144 -14.89 7.81 2.66
CA ILE A 144 -13.96 7.92 3.78
C ILE A 144 -13.16 9.22 3.71
N HIS A 145 -12.71 9.67 4.85
CA HIS A 145 -11.87 10.84 5.01
C HIS A 145 -10.78 10.55 6.04
N ILE A 146 -9.64 11.23 5.90
CA ILE A 146 -8.61 11.23 6.94
C ILE A 146 -9.18 11.76 8.26
N SER A 147 -8.44 11.52 9.35
CA SER A 147 -8.77 12.09 10.65
C SER A 147 -8.62 13.61 10.67
N ASP A 148 -9.22 14.26 11.66
CA ASP A 148 -9.08 15.69 11.95
C ASP A 148 -7.92 16.01 12.93
N CYS A 149 -6.96 15.09 13.07
CA CYS A 149 -5.80 15.24 13.94
C CYS A 149 -5.01 16.50 13.59
N LYS A 150 -4.81 17.37 14.58
CA LYS A 150 -4.18 18.69 14.42
C LYS A 150 -2.83 18.81 15.12
N LEU A 151 -2.51 17.92 16.03
CA LEU A 151 -1.28 17.94 16.82
C LEU A 151 -0.63 16.57 16.79
N LEU A 152 0.70 16.53 16.57
CA LEU A 152 1.43 15.25 16.49
C LEU A 152 1.32 14.46 17.81
N GLN A 153 1.25 15.13 18.96
CA GLN A 153 1.07 14.49 20.28
C GLN A 153 -0.24 13.69 20.43
N ASP A 154 -1.21 13.95 19.57
CA ASP A 154 -2.50 13.25 19.56
C ASP A 154 -2.54 12.17 18.47
N ALA A 155 -1.52 12.12 17.61
CA ALA A 155 -1.50 11.27 16.44
C ALA A 155 -1.14 9.80 16.77
N LEU A 156 -1.93 8.87 16.22
CA LEU A 156 -1.59 7.46 16.12
C LEU A 156 -0.80 7.23 14.84
N ILE A 157 0.42 6.70 14.98
CA ILE A 157 1.41 6.63 13.90
C ILE A 157 1.60 5.17 13.48
N ALA A 158 1.57 4.90 12.19
CA ALA A 158 1.96 3.63 11.61
C ALA A 158 3.34 3.73 10.95
N THR A 159 4.10 2.63 10.94
CA THR A 159 5.41 2.53 10.30
C THR A 159 5.78 1.08 9.99
N GLY A 160 6.76 0.91 9.10
CA GLY A 160 7.41 -0.36 8.82
C GLY A 160 8.93 -0.27 8.82
N PHE A 161 9.59 -1.38 8.53
CA PHE A 161 11.05 -1.47 8.60
C PHE A 161 11.61 -2.25 7.41
N PRO A 162 12.74 -1.82 6.81
CA PRO A 162 13.35 -2.52 5.69
C PRO A 162 13.81 -3.93 6.07
N TYR A 163 13.78 -4.84 5.12
CA TYR A 163 14.33 -6.19 5.29
C TYR A 163 15.86 -6.16 5.43
N ILE A 164 16.53 -5.31 4.62
CA ILE A 164 17.99 -5.15 4.67
C ILE A 164 18.34 -4.06 5.69
N ARG A 165 19.03 -4.46 6.75
CA ARG A 165 19.44 -3.60 7.86
C ARG A 165 20.95 -3.64 8.03
N ASN A 166 21.55 -2.48 8.29
CA ASN A 166 22.92 -2.29 8.72
C ASN A 166 22.96 -1.26 9.86
N ASP A 167 24.10 -1.05 10.48
CA ASP A 167 24.22 -0.18 11.66
C ASP A 167 23.80 1.27 11.37
N GLU A 168 24.16 1.80 10.20
CA GLU A 168 23.78 3.16 9.81
C GLU A 168 22.25 3.29 9.66
N ARG A 169 21.63 2.41 8.88
CA ARG A 169 20.16 2.41 8.69
C ARG A 169 19.44 2.23 10.02
N THR A 170 19.88 1.28 10.84
CA THR A 170 19.25 0.99 12.13
C THR A 170 19.35 2.17 13.08
N THR A 171 20.49 2.88 13.07
CA THR A 171 20.69 4.09 13.88
C THR A 171 19.70 5.19 13.47
N LYS A 172 19.57 5.47 12.16
CA LYS A 172 18.66 6.50 11.66
C LYS A 172 17.19 6.13 11.87
N ILE A 173 16.79 4.87 11.64
CA ILE A 173 15.46 4.36 11.97
C ILE A 173 15.18 4.55 13.46
N SER A 174 16.13 4.23 14.34
CA SER A 174 15.96 4.39 15.78
C SER A 174 15.80 5.87 16.17
N ALA A 175 16.52 6.79 15.51
CA ALA A 175 16.38 8.23 15.75
C ALA A 175 14.98 8.72 15.33
N THR A 176 14.48 8.27 14.18
CA THR A 176 13.11 8.57 13.69
C THR A 176 12.05 8.00 14.63
N LEU A 177 12.18 6.74 15.03
CA LEU A 177 11.27 6.12 16.01
C LEU A 177 11.27 6.89 17.33
N LYS A 178 12.47 7.26 17.83
CA LYS A 178 12.56 8.07 19.05
C LYS A 178 11.83 9.41 18.90
N TYR A 179 11.99 10.10 17.75
CA TYR A 179 11.27 11.34 17.50
C TYR A 179 9.76 11.15 17.59
N PHE A 180 9.21 10.13 16.97
CA PHE A 180 7.77 9.89 17.00
C PHE A 180 7.26 9.35 18.33
N LEU A 181 8.07 8.59 19.08
CA LEU A 181 7.76 8.18 20.46
C LEU A 181 7.71 9.37 21.44
N ASP A 182 8.63 10.32 21.26
CA ASP A 182 8.70 11.50 22.14
C ASP A 182 7.58 12.53 21.84
N ASN A 183 7.06 12.56 20.61
CA ASN A 183 6.18 13.62 20.14
C ASN A 183 4.78 13.16 19.69
N GLY A 184 4.59 11.87 19.42
CA GLY A 184 3.32 11.27 19.02
C GLY A 184 2.58 10.61 20.19
N ARG A 185 1.35 10.18 19.94
CA ARG A 185 0.55 9.46 20.94
C ARG A 185 1.03 8.02 21.12
N ASP A 186 1.19 7.29 20.03
CA ASP A 186 1.59 5.88 20.02
C ASP A 186 2.00 5.44 18.61
N ILE A 187 2.70 4.31 18.50
CA ILE A 187 3.15 3.75 17.22
C ILE A 187 2.56 2.36 17.02
N ARG A 188 2.21 2.06 15.77
CA ARG A 188 1.78 0.73 15.31
C ARG A 188 2.71 0.23 14.20
N ARG A 189 2.93 -1.08 14.18
CA ARG A 189 3.62 -1.78 13.10
C ARG A 189 2.72 -2.93 12.65
N ILE A 190 1.84 -2.67 11.67
CA ILE A 190 0.87 -3.67 11.20
C ILE A 190 1.55 -4.66 10.26
N GLY A 191 2.32 -4.18 9.29
CA GLY A 191 3.13 -5.03 8.43
C GLY A 191 2.56 -5.27 7.05
N THR A 192 1.77 -4.32 6.58
CA THR A 192 1.22 -4.22 5.22
C THR A 192 1.10 -2.74 4.89
N ALA A 193 1.96 -2.25 3.99
CA ALA A 193 2.05 -0.83 3.64
C ALA A 193 0.76 -0.32 2.98
N ALA A 194 0.15 -1.12 2.12
CA ALA A 194 -1.09 -0.77 1.46
C ALA A 194 -2.25 -0.61 2.45
N THR A 195 -2.34 -1.48 3.46
CA THR A 195 -3.36 -1.36 4.53
C THR A 195 -3.09 -0.17 5.44
N ASP A 196 -1.82 0.08 5.81
CA ASP A 196 -1.43 1.23 6.63
C ASP A 196 -1.84 2.55 5.97
N LEU A 197 -1.62 2.71 4.65
CA LEU A 197 -2.11 3.84 3.85
C LEU A 197 -3.65 3.96 3.88
N CYS A 198 -4.36 2.84 3.71
CA CYS A 198 -5.82 2.83 3.77
C CYS A 198 -6.35 3.21 5.15
N TYR A 199 -5.64 2.83 6.22
CA TYR A 199 -6.02 3.20 7.59
C TYR A 199 -5.79 4.69 7.87
N VAL A 200 -4.79 5.32 7.24
CA VAL A 200 -4.68 6.78 7.24
C VAL A 200 -5.86 7.40 6.46
N ALA A 201 -6.17 6.87 5.28
CA ALA A 201 -7.24 7.41 4.43
C ALA A 201 -8.63 7.38 5.10
N CYS A 202 -8.88 6.42 6.00
CA CYS A 202 -10.15 6.32 6.72
C CYS A 202 -10.10 6.84 8.18
N GLY A 203 -9.01 7.50 8.58
CA GLY A 203 -8.87 8.13 9.88
C GLY A 203 -8.63 7.18 11.06
N ARG A 204 -8.29 5.91 10.82
CA ARG A 204 -7.89 4.95 11.87
C ARG A 204 -6.47 5.18 12.36
N MET A 205 -5.59 5.65 11.48
CA MET A 205 -4.25 6.13 11.75
C MET A 205 -4.16 7.59 11.33
N ASP A 206 -3.32 8.38 11.99
CA ASP A 206 -3.16 9.79 11.69
C ASP A 206 -1.93 10.06 10.81
N VAL A 207 -0.94 9.20 10.92
CA VAL A 207 0.33 9.25 10.19
C VAL A 207 0.73 7.84 9.78
N TYR A 208 1.23 7.70 8.55
CA TYR A 208 2.04 6.58 8.13
C TYR A 208 3.34 7.08 7.50
N TYR A 209 4.45 6.46 7.85
CA TYR A 209 5.74 6.66 7.18
C TYR A 209 6.51 5.36 7.09
N GLU A 210 7.12 5.12 5.95
CA GLU A 210 8.04 4.00 5.74
C GLU A 210 9.02 4.33 4.62
N GLY A 211 10.21 3.75 4.67
CA GLY A 211 11.23 3.85 3.63
C GLY A 211 11.67 2.48 3.14
N PHE A 212 12.30 2.47 1.94
CA PHE A 212 12.81 1.26 1.28
C PHE A 212 11.69 0.33 0.75
N LEU A 213 10.54 0.90 0.45
CA LEU A 213 9.42 0.23 -0.19
C LEU A 213 9.62 0.15 -1.71
N ASN A 214 8.87 -0.72 -2.34
CA ASN A 214 8.71 -0.74 -3.79
C ASN A 214 7.44 0.01 -4.18
N ILE A 215 7.32 0.34 -5.46
CA ILE A 215 6.14 1.07 -5.94
C ILE A 215 4.84 0.27 -5.79
N TRP A 216 4.90 -1.05 -5.89
CA TRP A 216 3.73 -1.92 -5.74
C TRP A 216 3.16 -1.94 -4.32
N ASP A 217 4.00 -1.76 -3.28
CA ASP A 217 3.58 -1.68 -1.88
C ASP A 217 2.67 -0.46 -1.61
N ILE A 218 2.78 0.60 -2.42
CA ILE A 218 2.17 1.91 -2.13
C ILE A 218 1.23 2.46 -3.22
N ALA A 219 1.34 1.99 -4.46
CA ALA A 219 0.62 2.57 -5.60
C ALA A 219 -0.91 2.59 -5.38
N GLY A 220 -1.49 1.49 -4.91
CA GLY A 220 -2.93 1.43 -4.60
C GLY A 220 -3.35 2.44 -3.54
N GLY A 221 -2.54 2.59 -2.48
CA GLY A 221 -2.84 3.46 -1.34
C GLY A 221 -2.69 4.95 -1.61
N ILE A 222 -1.75 5.36 -2.47
CA ILE A 222 -1.43 6.78 -2.73
C ILE A 222 -2.67 7.60 -3.11
N ILE A 223 -3.41 7.18 -4.13
CA ILE A 223 -4.58 7.92 -4.59
C ILE A 223 -5.73 7.87 -3.59
N ILE A 224 -5.85 6.76 -2.84
CA ILE A 224 -6.87 6.60 -1.80
C ILE A 224 -6.64 7.62 -0.68
N VAL A 225 -5.39 7.80 -0.21
CA VAL A 225 -5.10 8.82 0.81
C VAL A 225 -5.31 10.23 0.26
N LYS A 226 -4.81 10.54 -0.95
CA LYS A 226 -4.94 11.87 -1.57
C LYS A 226 -6.40 12.29 -1.70
N ASN A 227 -7.24 11.41 -2.22
CA ASN A 227 -8.66 11.71 -2.46
C ASN A 227 -9.52 11.65 -1.18
N ALA A 228 -8.99 11.08 -0.08
CA ALA A 228 -9.57 11.19 1.25
C ALA A 228 -9.22 12.53 1.96
N GLY A 229 -8.45 13.41 1.30
CA GLY A 229 -8.01 14.71 1.83
C GLY A 229 -6.65 14.68 2.52
N GLY A 230 -5.90 13.56 2.42
CA GLY A 230 -4.58 13.40 3.00
C GLY A 230 -3.45 14.03 2.20
N PHE A 231 -2.37 14.36 2.88
CA PHE A 231 -1.07 14.68 2.30
C PHE A 231 -0.30 13.39 2.08
N VAL A 232 0.29 13.22 0.89
CA VAL A 232 1.18 12.09 0.55
C VAL A 232 2.40 12.62 -0.16
N SER A 233 3.60 12.24 0.30
CA SER A 233 4.88 12.63 -0.30
C SER A 233 6.00 11.62 -0.03
N ASP A 234 7.17 11.84 -0.64
CA ASP A 234 8.43 11.29 -0.17
C ASP A 234 8.89 12.00 1.14
N PHE A 235 10.04 11.61 1.69
CA PHE A 235 10.59 12.24 2.92
C PHE A 235 11.05 13.69 2.73
N SER A 236 11.20 14.14 1.50
CA SER A 236 11.54 15.52 1.15
C SER A 236 10.30 16.41 0.91
N GLY A 237 9.09 15.85 1.01
CA GLY A 237 7.85 16.56 0.75
C GLY A 237 7.47 16.64 -0.73
N ASN A 238 8.12 15.87 -1.61
CA ASN A 238 7.85 15.83 -3.04
C ASN A 238 6.97 14.64 -3.42
N ASN A 239 6.42 14.68 -4.64
CA ASN A 239 5.63 13.57 -5.18
C ASN A 239 6.54 12.61 -6.00
N ASN A 240 7.63 12.12 -5.37
CA ASN A 240 8.59 11.23 -6.00
C ASN A 240 8.87 9.98 -5.16
N PHE A 241 8.24 8.88 -5.53
CA PHE A 241 8.28 7.62 -4.79
C PHE A 241 9.36 6.65 -5.29
N THR A 242 10.24 7.07 -6.20
CA THR A 242 11.27 6.20 -6.80
C THR A 242 12.31 5.67 -5.80
N LYS A 243 12.45 6.34 -4.65
CA LYS A 243 13.33 5.89 -3.57
C LYS A 243 12.65 4.94 -2.58
N GLY A 244 11.37 4.64 -2.77
CA GLY A 244 10.60 3.84 -1.83
C GLY A 244 10.34 4.53 -0.50
N GLU A 245 10.32 5.85 -0.48
CA GLU A 245 9.99 6.68 0.68
C GLU A 245 8.53 7.11 0.59
N ILE A 246 7.79 7.00 1.68
CA ILE A 246 6.42 7.50 1.76
C ILE A 246 6.10 8.10 3.12
N VAL A 247 5.36 9.20 3.08
CA VAL A 247 4.67 9.84 4.21
C VAL A 247 3.22 10.03 3.82
N ALA A 248 2.30 9.67 4.69
CA ALA A 248 0.88 9.94 4.57
C ALA A 248 0.36 10.50 5.90
N CYS A 249 -0.31 11.64 5.88
CA CYS A 249 -0.87 12.25 7.09
C CYS A 249 -1.90 13.34 6.79
N SER A 250 -2.48 13.93 7.83
CA SER A 250 -3.25 15.18 7.70
C SER A 250 -2.35 16.31 7.18
N PRO A 251 -2.80 17.13 6.21
CA PRO A 251 -2.06 18.30 5.75
C PRO A 251 -1.72 19.30 6.86
N VAL A 252 -2.46 19.28 7.97
CA VAL A 252 -2.26 20.20 9.11
C VAL A 252 -0.96 19.90 9.87
N ILE A 253 -0.60 18.61 9.99
CA ILE A 253 0.58 18.18 10.76
C ILE A 253 1.77 17.79 9.85
N LYS A 254 1.67 17.99 8.53
CA LYS A 254 2.68 17.53 7.57
C LYS A 254 4.10 18.01 7.89
N ASP A 255 4.27 19.28 8.26
CA ASP A 255 5.60 19.87 8.45
C ASP A 255 6.32 19.26 9.66
N VAL A 256 5.60 18.96 10.74
CA VAL A 256 6.17 18.30 11.92
C VAL A 256 6.44 16.81 11.64
N VAL A 257 5.63 16.16 10.81
CA VAL A 257 5.87 14.78 10.37
C VAL A 257 7.10 14.72 9.46
N LEU A 258 7.21 15.61 8.46
CA LEU A 258 8.37 15.69 7.57
C LEU A 258 9.68 15.95 8.33
N LYS A 259 9.64 16.77 9.38
CA LYS A 259 10.80 16.96 10.28
C LYS A 259 11.25 15.66 10.95
N GLY A 260 10.30 14.80 11.34
CA GLY A 260 10.61 13.50 11.95
C GLY A 260 11.24 12.52 10.95
N VAL A 261 10.66 12.40 9.75
CA VAL A 261 11.16 11.47 8.72
C VAL A 261 12.45 11.94 8.06
N ALA A 262 12.81 13.21 8.12
CA ALA A 262 14.11 13.73 7.67
C ALA A 262 15.30 13.09 8.43
N LEU A 263 15.07 12.39 9.54
CA LEU A 263 16.07 11.61 10.27
C LEU A 263 16.32 10.22 9.67
N MET A 264 15.44 9.76 8.76
CA MET A 264 15.59 8.47 8.06
C MET A 264 16.82 8.48 7.12
N PRO A 265 17.37 7.29 6.80
CA PRO A 265 18.54 7.16 5.95
C PRO A 265 18.30 7.57 4.51
#